data_0ef8e65b9ebd343a4e5e946acd752acc
#
_entry.id   0ef8e65b9ebd343a4e5e946acd752acc
#
_cell.length_a   1.000
_cell.length_b   1.000
_cell.length_c   1.000
_cell.angle_alpha   90.00
_cell.angle_beta   90.00
_cell.angle_gamma   90.00
#
_symmetry.space_group_name_H-M   'P 1'
#
loop_
_entity.id
_entity.type
_entity.pdbx_description
1 polymer ?
#
loop_
_entity_poly.entity_id
_entity_poly.type
_entity_poly.pdbx_seq_one_letter_code
_entity_poly.pdbx_strand_id
1 'polypeptide(L)'
;MSFVQTIKVAPSILSADFADFGREIRAVEDQGADWVHVDVMDGHFVPNLTFGPPAVKAFRPHVKTVMDVHLMIAPVDAYIDAYADAGADILTAHVEAGPHIHRTLQAIRGAGMKAGVALNPGTPAEAVAHVMELVDVVCVMTVNPGFGGQKFIDMTTKIAKLRAMAGDRPVHIQIDGGVDPTTAPLVARAGADVLVAGSAVFKGGSVSNPEVYGQNMAAIRAAATAAIQTA
;
A
#
# COMPACT_ATOMS: atom_id res chain seq x y z
N MET A 1 4.32 -21.63 -11.53
CA MET A 1 4.53 -20.50 -12.47
C MET A 1 5.44 -19.52 -11.77
N SER A 2 6.51 -19.06 -12.39
CA SER A 2 7.39 -18.04 -11.84
C SER A 2 6.62 -16.72 -11.68
N PHE A 3 6.92 -15.96 -10.63
CA PHE A 3 6.35 -14.63 -10.41
C PHE A 3 6.72 -13.72 -11.60
N VAL A 4 5.72 -13.09 -12.20
CA VAL A 4 5.91 -12.08 -13.26
C VAL A 4 5.66 -10.71 -12.64
N GLN A 5 6.70 -9.89 -12.62
CA GLN A 5 6.61 -8.52 -12.10
C GLN A 5 5.82 -7.63 -13.06
N THR A 6 4.61 -7.25 -12.65
CA THR A 6 3.75 -6.32 -13.38
C THR A 6 3.45 -5.13 -12.48
N ILE A 7 3.79 -3.93 -12.94
CA ILE A 7 3.66 -2.71 -12.14
C ILE A 7 2.20 -2.32 -11.95
N LYS A 8 1.80 -2.20 -10.69
CA LYS A 8 0.51 -1.69 -10.23
C LYS A 8 0.70 -0.34 -9.56
N VAL A 9 -0.24 0.57 -9.78
CA VAL A 9 -0.28 1.86 -9.09
C VAL A 9 -1.50 1.87 -8.18
N ALA A 10 -1.26 2.16 -6.91
CA ALA A 10 -2.26 2.22 -5.84
C ALA A 10 -2.33 3.65 -5.28
N PRO A 11 -3.25 4.52 -5.76
CA PRO A 11 -3.44 5.85 -5.19
C PRO A 11 -3.78 5.78 -3.71
N SER A 12 -3.01 6.48 -2.85
CA SER A 12 -3.38 6.65 -1.45
C SER A 12 -4.36 7.80 -1.32
N ILE A 13 -5.59 7.48 -0.90
CA ILE A 13 -6.65 8.49 -0.68
C ILE A 13 -6.37 9.42 0.49
N LEU A 14 -5.31 9.20 1.25
CA LEU A 14 -4.81 10.17 2.23
C LEU A 14 -4.51 11.54 1.60
N SER A 15 -4.26 11.59 0.29
CA SER A 15 -3.99 12.82 -0.46
C SER A 15 -5.20 13.36 -1.24
N ALA A 16 -6.35 12.69 -1.15
CA ALA A 16 -7.60 13.09 -1.79
C ALA A 16 -8.33 14.18 -0.98
N ASP A 17 -9.40 14.74 -1.55
CA ASP A 17 -10.31 15.61 -0.80
C ASP A 17 -11.12 14.78 0.20
N PHE A 18 -10.87 14.98 1.49
CA PHE A 18 -11.54 14.26 2.58
C PHE A 18 -13.06 14.54 2.63
N ALA A 19 -13.52 15.66 2.10
CA ALA A 19 -14.94 15.96 2.02
C ALA A 19 -15.68 15.23 0.88
N ASP A 20 -14.93 14.61 -0.07
CA ASP A 20 -15.53 14.00 -1.27
C ASP A 20 -14.90 12.64 -1.66
N PHE A 21 -14.50 11.82 -0.67
CA PHE A 21 -13.85 10.54 -0.92
C PHE A 21 -14.56 9.65 -1.95
N GLY A 22 -15.88 9.59 -1.90
CA GLY A 22 -16.63 8.73 -2.83
C GLY A 22 -16.47 9.12 -4.29
N ARG A 23 -16.31 10.42 -4.63
CA ARG A 23 -16.05 10.88 -5.99
C ARG A 23 -14.56 10.74 -6.34
N GLU A 24 -13.68 11.06 -5.41
CA GLU A 24 -12.23 10.93 -5.58
C GLU A 24 -11.81 9.48 -5.87
N ILE A 25 -12.34 8.51 -5.12
CA ILE A 25 -12.10 7.08 -5.33
C ILE A 25 -12.54 6.66 -6.74
N ARG A 26 -13.78 7.01 -7.14
CA ARG A 26 -14.24 6.70 -8.49
C ARG A 26 -13.39 7.37 -9.56
N ALA A 27 -12.99 8.61 -9.33
CA ALA A 27 -12.17 9.36 -10.28
C ALA A 27 -10.82 8.69 -10.53
N VAL A 28 -10.09 8.27 -9.49
CA VAL A 28 -8.81 7.57 -9.68
C VAL A 28 -8.97 6.19 -10.30
N GLU A 29 -10.04 5.44 -9.97
CA GLU A 29 -10.31 4.13 -10.59
C GLU A 29 -10.69 4.26 -12.07
N ASP A 30 -11.57 5.18 -12.42
CA ASP A 30 -11.97 5.42 -13.82
C ASP A 30 -10.76 5.92 -14.67
N GLN A 31 -9.73 6.45 -14.03
CA GLN A 31 -8.47 6.86 -14.64
C GLN A 31 -7.37 5.78 -14.59
N GLY A 32 -7.66 4.56 -14.14
CA GLY A 32 -6.80 3.40 -14.28
C GLY A 32 -5.95 3.06 -13.05
N ALA A 33 -6.43 3.36 -11.83
CA ALA A 33 -5.87 2.81 -10.61
C ALA A 33 -6.04 1.28 -10.57
N ASP A 34 -4.99 0.56 -10.18
CA ASP A 34 -5.06 -0.90 -10.02
C ASP A 34 -5.65 -1.30 -8.67
N TRP A 35 -5.32 -0.55 -7.61
CA TRP A 35 -5.84 -0.68 -6.25
C TRP A 35 -6.21 0.69 -5.70
N VAL A 36 -6.99 0.74 -4.63
CA VAL A 36 -7.21 1.94 -3.81
C VAL A 36 -6.56 1.72 -2.46
N HIS A 37 -5.58 2.55 -2.11
CA HIS A 37 -4.84 2.44 -0.85
C HIS A 37 -5.45 3.35 0.22
N VAL A 38 -5.71 2.75 1.41
CA VAL A 38 -6.41 3.40 2.52
C VAL A 38 -5.53 3.39 3.76
N ASP A 39 -4.94 4.55 4.09
CA ASP A 39 -4.06 4.73 5.25
C ASP A 39 -4.85 4.98 6.53
N VAL A 40 -4.91 3.99 7.42
CA VAL A 40 -5.58 4.07 8.72
C VAL A 40 -4.59 4.38 9.82
N MET A 41 -4.84 5.46 10.57
CA MET A 41 -3.96 5.97 11.61
C MET A 41 -4.75 6.26 12.90
N ASP A 42 -4.18 5.92 14.06
CA ASP A 42 -4.86 5.96 15.37
C ASP A 42 -4.37 7.06 16.32
N GLY A 43 -3.37 7.85 15.94
CA GLY A 43 -2.76 8.86 16.81
C GLY A 43 -1.90 8.28 17.94
N HIS A 44 -1.68 6.96 17.95
CA HIS A 44 -0.88 6.24 18.94
C HIS A 44 0.33 5.57 18.30
N PHE A 45 0.13 4.70 17.30
CA PHE A 45 1.20 4.07 16.54
C PHE A 45 1.95 5.12 15.70
N VAL A 46 1.20 6.08 15.12
CA VAL A 46 1.72 7.25 14.42
C VAL A 46 1.08 8.53 14.95
N PRO A 47 1.76 9.70 14.87
CA PRO A 47 1.26 10.96 15.43
C PRO A 47 0.23 11.67 14.52
N ASN A 48 -0.68 10.91 13.92
CA ASN A 48 -1.76 11.40 13.07
C ASN A 48 -3.00 10.52 13.23
N LEU A 49 -4.17 11.08 12.95
CA LEU A 49 -5.47 10.40 12.96
C LEU A 49 -6.10 10.52 11.59
N THR A 50 -6.66 9.42 11.06
CA THR A 50 -7.37 9.44 9.78
C THR A 50 -8.78 8.87 9.92
N PHE A 51 -8.99 7.61 9.56
CA PHE A 51 -10.31 6.99 9.54
C PHE A 51 -10.29 5.60 10.18
N GLY A 52 -11.46 5.13 10.59
CA GLY A 52 -11.67 3.79 11.12
C GLY A 52 -12.59 2.94 10.23
N PRO A 53 -12.98 1.74 10.71
CA PRO A 53 -13.83 0.81 9.96
C PRO A 53 -15.11 1.39 9.38
N PRO A 54 -15.84 2.31 10.06
CA PRO A 54 -17.04 2.92 9.49
C PRO A 54 -16.80 3.73 8.22
N ALA A 55 -15.66 4.44 8.14
CA ALA A 55 -15.28 5.18 6.93
C ALA A 55 -14.88 4.21 5.80
N VAL A 56 -14.08 3.18 6.11
CA VAL A 56 -13.70 2.13 5.14
C VAL A 56 -14.93 1.44 4.56
N LYS A 57 -15.93 1.13 5.40
CA LYS A 57 -17.21 0.59 4.96
C LYS A 57 -17.96 1.55 4.04
N ALA A 58 -17.91 2.86 4.30
CA ALA A 58 -18.50 3.87 3.42
C ALA A 58 -17.77 4.02 2.08
N PHE A 59 -16.46 3.74 2.03
CA PHE A 59 -15.67 3.77 0.79
C PHE A 59 -15.97 2.56 -0.11
N ARG A 60 -16.25 1.38 0.47
CA ARG A 60 -16.42 0.12 -0.26
C ARG A 60 -17.36 0.19 -1.48
N PRO A 61 -18.56 0.82 -1.42
CA PRO A 61 -19.43 0.94 -2.59
C PRO A 61 -18.85 1.76 -3.73
N HIS A 62 -17.79 2.51 -3.50
CA HIS A 62 -17.11 3.34 -4.49
C HIS A 62 -15.85 2.69 -5.08
N VAL A 63 -15.35 1.60 -4.48
CA VAL A 63 -14.17 0.85 -4.94
C VAL A 63 -14.63 -0.35 -5.75
N LYS A 64 -14.22 -0.44 -7.03
CA LYS A 64 -14.49 -1.58 -7.94
C LYS A 64 -13.29 -2.53 -8.02
N THR A 65 -12.09 -2.00 -7.78
CA THR A 65 -10.83 -2.74 -7.79
C THR A 65 -10.52 -3.32 -6.41
N VAL A 66 -9.27 -3.43 -6.03
CA VAL A 66 -8.83 -3.91 -4.72
C VAL A 66 -8.80 -2.77 -3.71
N MET A 67 -9.47 -2.93 -2.58
CA MET A 67 -9.39 -2.05 -1.43
C MET A 67 -8.28 -2.55 -0.49
N ASP A 68 -7.14 -1.89 -0.55
CA ASP A 68 -5.91 -2.19 0.18
C ASP A 68 -5.83 -1.31 1.43
N VAL A 69 -6.12 -1.89 2.59
CA VAL A 69 -6.19 -1.18 3.87
C VAL A 69 -4.91 -1.37 4.66
N HIS A 70 -4.18 -0.28 4.88
CA HIS A 70 -2.93 -0.24 5.60
C HIS A 70 -3.14 0.31 7.02
N LEU A 71 -2.88 -0.53 8.02
CA LEU A 71 -3.11 -0.22 9.43
C LEU A 71 -1.85 0.28 10.12
N MET A 72 -1.76 1.58 10.30
CA MET A 72 -0.80 2.26 11.18
C MET A 72 -1.46 2.48 12.55
N ILE A 73 -1.85 1.37 13.20
CA ILE A 73 -2.54 1.36 14.51
C ILE A 73 -1.95 0.30 15.44
N ALA A 74 -2.13 0.47 16.74
CA ALA A 74 -1.79 -0.52 17.76
C ALA A 74 -2.79 -0.47 18.94
N PRO A 75 -3.39 -1.63 19.33
CA PRO A 75 -3.24 -2.97 18.76
C PRO A 75 -4.05 -3.19 17.48
N VAL A 76 -3.63 -4.12 16.62
CA VAL A 76 -4.31 -4.48 15.36
C VAL A 76 -5.42 -5.52 15.57
N ASP A 77 -5.12 -6.59 16.32
CA ASP A 77 -5.94 -7.82 16.41
C ASP A 77 -7.41 -7.56 16.75
N ALA A 78 -7.69 -6.53 17.58
CA ALA A 78 -9.03 -6.18 18.01
C ALA A 78 -9.94 -5.61 16.90
N TYR A 79 -9.36 -5.23 15.75
CA TYR A 79 -10.08 -4.55 14.67
C TYR A 79 -10.18 -5.37 13.38
N ILE A 80 -9.55 -6.55 13.32
CA ILE A 80 -9.46 -7.36 12.07
C ILE A 80 -10.86 -7.66 11.52
N ASP A 81 -11.77 -8.17 12.37
CA ASP A 81 -13.13 -8.51 11.94
C ASP A 81 -13.90 -7.27 11.46
N ALA A 82 -13.69 -6.12 12.11
CA ALA A 82 -14.36 -4.88 11.73
C ALA A 82 -13.91 -4.38 10.34
N TYR A 83 -12.64 -4.58 9.95
CA TYR A 83 -12.16 -4.24 8.61
C TYR A 83 -12.59 -5.28 7.56
N ALA A 84 -12.70 -6.56 7.93
CA ALA A 84 -13.31 -7.58 7.07
C ALA A 84 -14.77 -7.23 6.76
N ASP A 85 -15.57 -6.90 7.79
CA ASP A 85 -16.96 -6.47 7.65
C ASP A 85 -17.11 -5.14 6.90
N ALA A 86 -16.09 -4.29 6.93
CA ALA A 86 -16.02 -3.06 6.13
C ALA A 86 -15.70 -3.34 4.66
N GLY A 87 -15.27 -4.56 4.31
CA GLY A 87 -15.02 -5.00 2.94
C GLY A 87 -13.60 -4.75 2.45
N ALA A 88 -12.60 -4.73 3.33
CA ALA A 88 -11.20 -4.73 2.92
C ALA A 88 -10.85 -6.00 2.14
N ASP A 89 -10.17 -5.88 0.99
CA ASP A 89 -9.68 -7.02 0.23
C ASP A 89 -8.30 -7.46 0.73
N ILE A 90 -7.47 -6.49 1.11
CA ILE A 90 -6.15 -6.67 1.71
C ILE A 90 -6.14 -5.91 3.03
N LEU A 91 -5.61 -6.53 4.08
CA LEU A 91 -5.36 -5.86 5.35
C LEU A 91 -3.89 -6.00 5.71
N THR A 92 -3.19 -4.86 5.77
CA THR A 92 -1.75 -4.79 6.04
C THR A 92 -1.50 -4.27 7.45
N ALA A 93 -0.79 -5.06 8.27
CA ALA A 93 -0.40 -4.70 9.63
C ALA A 93 1.12 -4.51 9.74
N HIS A 94 1.55 -3.53 10.52
CA HIS A 94 2.97 -3.34 10.80
C HIS A 94 3.53 -4.45 11.69
N VAL A 95 4.72 -4.97 11.37
CA VAL A 95 5.42 -5.93 12.22
C VAL A 95 5.73 -5.33 13.60
N GLU A 96 5.82 -4.01 13.68
CA GLU A 96 6.09 -3.24 14.90
C GLU A 96 4.83 -2.98 15.75
N ALA A 97 3.63 -3.25 15.22
CA ALA A 97 2.37 -2.94 15.90
C ALA A 97 2.01 -3.91 17.05
N GLY A 98 2.78 -4.97 17.24
CA GLY A 98 2.60 -5.91 18.33
C GLY A 98 3.55 -7.10 18.27
N PRO A 99 3.66 -7.89 19.35
CA PRO A 99 4.67 -8.95 19.46
C PRO A 99 4.31 -10.24 18.69
N HIS A 100 3.10 -10.36 18.15
CA HIS A 100 2.57 -11.60 17.62
C HIS A 100 2.12 -11.52 16.16
N ILE A 101 2.94 -10.93 15.30
CA ILE A 101 2.61 -10.72 13.87
C ILE A 101 2.17 -12.03 13.17
N HIS A 102 2.73 -13.17 13.50
CA HIS A 102 2.30 -14.46 12.93
C HIS A 102 0.82 -14.73 13.21
N ARG A 103 0.37 -14.56 14.46
CA ARG A 103 -1.04 -14.72 14.84
C ARG A 103 -1.94 -13.70 14.15
N THR A 104 -1.50 -12.45 14.06
CA THR A 104 -2.22 -11.36 13.38
C THR A 104 -2.45 -11.71 11.90
N LEU A 105 -1.43 -12.16 11.18
CA LEU A 105 -1.55 -12.59 9.76
C LEU A 105 -2.49 -13.79 9.60
N GLN A 106 -2.43 -14.78 10.52
CA GLN A 106 -3.38 -15.89 10.52
C GLN A 106 -4.83 -15.41 10.72
N ALA A 107 -5.06 -14.46 11.64
CA ALA A 107 -6.39 -13.90 11.89
C ALA A 107 -6.92 -13.13 10.67
N ILE A 108 -6.08 -12.32 10.00
CA ILE A 108 -6.44 -11.62 8.77
C ILE A 108 -6.88 -12.63 7.69
N ARG A 109 -6.10 -13.68 7.46
CA ARG A 109 -6.45 -14.74 6.49
C ARG A 109 -7.71 -15.51 6.91
N GLY A 110 -7.87 -15.77 8.22
CA GLY A 110 -9.06 -16.42 8.79
C GLY A 110 -10.34 -15.60 8.59
N ALA A 111 -10.23 -14.28 8.56
CA ALA A 111 -11.33 -13.36 8.25
C ALA A 111 -11.62 -13.21 6.75
N GLY A 112 -10.90 -13.95 5.87
CA GLY A 112 -11.14 -14.00 4.43
C GLY A 112 -10.41 -12.94 3.60
N MET A 113 -9.56 -12.11 4.22
CA MET A 113 -8.76 -11.10 3.54
C MET A 113 -7.38 -11.65 3.13
N LYS A 114 -6.75 -11.01 2.14
CA LYS A 114 -5.31 -11.18 1.90
C LYS A 114 -4.52 -10.52 3.01
N ALA A 115 -3.44 -11.19 3.46
CA ALA A 115 -2.64 -10.71 4.57
C ALA A 115 -1.42 -9.93 4.08
N GLY A 116 -1.33 -8.66 4.50
CA GLY A 116 -0.19 -7.80 4.30
C GLY A 116 0.64 -7.61 5.58
N VAL A 117 1.95 -7.47 5.42
CA VAL A 117 2.84 -7.05 6.51
C VAL A 117 3.65 -5.82 6.10
N ALA A 118 3.64 -4.78 6.93
CA ALA A 118 4.41 -3.56 6.70
C ALA A 118 5.66 -3.50 7.58
N LEU A 119 6.73 -2.89 7.05
CA LEU A 119 7.98 -2.66 7.77
C LEU A 119 8.38 -1.18 7.69
N ASN A 120 8.66 -0.58 8.84
CA ASN A 120 9.22 0.77 8.93
C ASN A 120 10.64 0.86 8.33
N PRO A 121 11.13 2.06 7.99
CA PRO A 121 12.48 2.21 7.45
C PRO A 121 13.58 1.60 8.32
N GLY A 122 13.47 1.70 9.65
CA GLY A 122 14.43 1.16 10.61
C GLY A 122 14.35 -0.35 10.85
N THR A 123 13.30 -1.04 10.37
CA THR A 123 13.09 -2.47 10.61
C THR A 123 13.73 -3.30 9.50
N PRO A 124 14.59 -4.29 9.82
CA PRO A 124 15.26 -5.11 8.82
C PRO A 124 14.29 -6.06 8.09
N ALA A 125 14.63 -6.44 6.85
CA ALA A 125 13.84 -7.39 6.05
C ALA A 125 13.64 -8.74 6.75
N GLU A 126 14.62 -9.16 7.52
CA GLU A 126 14.64 -10.43 8.26
C GLU A 126 13.51 -10.55 9.30
N ALA A 127 12.94 -9.41 9.74
CA ALA A 127 11.81 -9.40 10.68
C ALA A 127 10.57 -10.17 10.19
N VAL A 128 10.42 -10.36 8.87
CA VAL A 128 9.29 -11.09 8.28
C VAL A 128 9.68 -12.47 7.72
N ALA A 129 10.94 -12.90 7.87
CA ALA A 129 11.42 -14.15 7.27
C ALA A 129 10.59 -15.38 7.69
N HIS A 130 10.20 -15.46 8.96
CA HIS A 130 9.46 -16.61 9.51
C HIS A 130 7.93 -16.52 9.30
N VAL A 131 7.42 -15.46 8.69
CA VAL A 131 5.98 -15.30 8.41
C VAL A 131 5.68 -15.22 6.92
N MET A 132 6.68 -15.27 6.06
CA MET A 132 6.56 -15.08 4.62
C MET A 132 5.57 -16.06 3.94
N GLU A 133 5.32 -17.24 4.53
CA GLU A 133 4.32 -18.20 4.02
C GLU A 133 2.87 -17.75 4.22
N LEU A 134 2.64 -16.82 5.15
CA LEU A 134 1.32 -16.27 5.46
C LEU A 134 1.03 -14.97 4.70
N VAL A 135 2.04 -14.41 4.00
CA VAL A 135 2.00 -13.06 3.45
C VAL A 135 1.62 -13.07 1.97
N ASP A 136 0.67 -12.24 1.59
CA ASP A 136 0.29 -11.95 0.21
C ASP A 136 0.90 -10.61 -0.26
N VAL A 137 1.14 -9.66 0.67
CA VAL A 137 1.73 -8.34 0.41
C VAL A 137 2.77 -8.00 1.47
N VAL A 138 3.97 -7.58 1.05
CA VAL A 138 4.95 -6.93 1.95
C VAL A 138 5.01 -5.46 1.60
N CYS A 139 4.54 -4.59 2.51
CA CYS A 139 4.60 -3.14 2.38
C CYS A 139 5.91 -2.61 2.99
N VAL A 140 6.75 -2.02 2.15
CA VAL A 140 8.00 -1.39 2.57
C VAL A 140 7.78 0.11 2.68
N MET A 141 7.86 0.64 3.90
CA MET A 141 7.82 2.07 4.11
C MET A 141 9.11 2.73 3.61
N THR A 142 8.96 3.67 2.71
CA THR A 142 10.05 4.51 2.18
C THR A 142 9.94 5.97 2.67
N VAL A 143 9.15 6.15 3.72
CA VAL A 143 9.06 7.34 4.58
C VAL A 143 8.80 6.87 6.01
N ASN A 144 8.89 7.74 7.01
CA ASN A 144 8.33 7.43 8.33
C ASN A 144 6.80 7.49 8.26
N PRO A 145 6.06 6.44 8.69
CA PRO A 145 4.61 6.45 8.61
C PRO A 145 3.97 7.58 9.42
N GLY A 146 2.80 8.06 8.97
CA GLY A 146 2.02 9.08 9.68
C GLY A 146 1.60 10.29 8.85
N PHE A 147 2.36 10.70 7.84
CA PHE A 147 2.02 11.86 7.01
C PHE A 147 2.38 11.63 5.54
N GLY A 148 1.56 12.16 4.64
CA GLY A 148 1.85 12.23 3.21
C GLY A 148 2.89 13.31 2.85
N GLY A 149 3.38 13.30 1.61
CA GLY A 149 4.25 14.35 1.05
C GLY A 149 5.67 14.40 1.58
N GLN A 150 6.13 13.35 2.27
CA GLN A 150 7.48 13.24 2.80
C GLN A 150 8.51 12.92 1.71
N LYS A 151 9.78 13.24 2.00
CA LYS A 151 10.91 12.90 1.12
C LYS A 151 11.19 11.39 1.18
N PHE A 152 11.38 10.80 0.01
CA PHE A 152 11.73 9.39 -0.16
C PHE A 152 13.02 9.01 0.60
N ILE A 153 12.97 7.88 1.31
CA ILE A 153 14.10 7.22 1.97
C ILE A 153 14.45 5.99 1.13
N ASP A 154 15.69 5.88 0.65
CA ASP A 154 16.12 4.74 -0.15
C ASP A 154 16.12 3.44 0.65
N MET A 155 15.24 2.51 0.26
CA MET A 155 15.11 1.16 0.81
C MET A 155 15.36 0.07 -0.26
N THR A 156 16.01 0.39 -1.36
CA THR A 156 16.20 -0.54 -2.48
C THR A 156 16.88 -1.85 -2.06
N THR A 157 17.88 -1.79 -1.17
CA THR A 157 18.52 -2.99 -0.61
C THR A 157 17.54 -3.88 0.18
N LYS A 158 16.64 -3.27 0.97
CA LYS A 158 15.60 -3.98 1.72
C LYS A 158 14.59 -4.63 0.77
N ILE A 159 14.16 -3.90 -0.25
CA ILE A 159 13.22 -4.37 -1.28
C ILE A 159 13.79 -5.60 -1.98
N ALA A 160 15.05 -5.56 -2.42
CA ALA A 160 15.72 -6.67 -3.09
C ALA A 160 15.81 -7.91 -2.20
N LYS A 161 16.12 -7.76 -0.91
CA LYS A 161 16.11 -8.86 0.07
C LYS A 161 14.74 -9.48 0.23
N LEU A 162 13.68 -8.66 0.35
CA LEU A 162 12.30 -9.14 0.49
C LEU A 162 11.82 -9.87 -0.77
N ARG A 163 12.15 -9.37 -1.96
CA ARG A 163 11.85 -10.07 -3.21
C ARG A 163 12.57 -11.43 -3.28
N ALA A 164 13.83 -11.47 -2.89
CA ALA A 164 14.59 -12.73 -2.81
C ALA A 164 13.97 -13.70 -1.78
N MET A 165 13.53 -13.23 -0.61
CA MET A 165 12.84 -14.06 0.38
C MET A 165 11.48 -14.57 -0.14
N ALA A 166 10.76 -13.77 -0.93
CA ALA A 166 9.51 -14.19 -1.56
C ALA A 166 9.75 -15.31 -2.59
N GLY A 167 10.87 -15.29 -3.32
CA GLY A 167 11.17 -16.27 -4.36
C GLY A 167 10.09 -16.29 -5.44
N ASP A 168 9.67 -17.47 -5.86
CA ASP A 168 8.62 -17.67 -6.89
C ASP A 168 7.18 -17.55 -6.35
N ARG A 169 7.01 -17.25 -5.07
CA ARG A 169 5.68 -17.07 -4.46
C ARG A 169 5.02 -15.80 -5.02
N PRO A 170 3.69 -15.81 -5.20
CA PRO A 170 2.93 -14.66 -5.71
C PRO A 170 2.73 -13.58 -4.61
N VAL A 171 3.84 -13.18 -3.97
CA VAL A 171 3.86 -12.14 -2.95
C VAL A 171 4.14 -10.81 -3.61
N HIS A 172 3.27 -9.83 -3.41
CA HIS A 172 3.50 -8.47 -3.86
C HIS A 172 4.48 -7.74 -2.94
N ILE A 173 5.44 -7.02 -3.51
CA ILE A 173 6.29 -6.07 -2.78
C ILE A 173 5.77 -4.68 -3.08
N GLN A 174 5.09 -4.13 -2.09
CA GLN A 174 4.47 -2.82 -2.14
C GLN A 174 5.40 -1.77 -1.55
N ILE A 175 5.45 -0.59 -2.15
CA ILE A 175 6.23 0.55 -1.67
C ILE A 175 5.29 1.67 -1.29
N ASP A 176 5.44 2.16 -0.07
CA ASP A 176 4.65 3.27 0.42
C ASP A 176 5.54 4.40 0.98
N GLY A 177 5.41 5.54 0.33
CA GLY A 177 6.07 6.79 0.70
C GLY A 177 7.01 7.37 -0.36
N GLY A 178 6.72 8.61 -0.79
CA GLY A 178 7.57 9.36 -1.70
C GLY A 178 7.70 8.77 -3.10
N VAL A 179 6.74 7.97 -3.55
CA VAL A 179 6.71 7.38 -4.89
C VAL A 179 6.25 8.42 -5.90
N ASP A 180 7.09 8.63 -6.91
CA ASP A 180 6.86 9.51 -8.06
C ASP A 180 7.60 8.96 -9.31
N PRO A 181 7.51 9.58 -10.49
CA PRO A 181 8.21 9.10 -11.69
C PRO A 181 9.74 9.04 -11.56
N THR A 182 10.35 9.71 -10.57
CA THR A 182 11.83 9.70 -10.37
C THR A 182 12.26 8.57 -9.43
N THR A 183 11.45 8.20 -8.44
CA THR A 183 11.73 7.16 -7.44
C THR A 183 11.20 5.78 -7.85
N ALA A 184 10.10 5.74 -8.63
CA ALA A 184 9.49 4.50 -9.12
C ALA A 184 10.46 3.57 -9.87
N PRO A 185 11.37 4.05 -10.74
CA PRO A 185 12.38 3.20 -11.38
C PRO A 185 13.32 2.49 -10.41
N LEU A 186 13.69 3.16 -9.31
CA LEU A 186 14.62 2.63 -8.30
C LEU A 186 14.02 1.42 -7.59
N VAL A 187 12.80 1.57 -7.11
CA VAL A 187 12.10 0.54 -6.35
C VAL A 187 11.66 -0.63 -7.25
N ALA A 188 11.26 -0.34 -8.49
CA ALA A 188 10.89 -1.36 -9.47
C ALA A 188 12.07 -2.27 -9.83
N ARG A 189 13.26 -1.71 -10.10
CA ARG A 189 14.49 -2.50 -10.33
C ARG A 189 14.85 -3.37 -9.11
N ALA A 190 14.55 -2.89 -7.91
CA ALA A 190 14.80 -3.66 -6.68
C ALA A 190 13.79 -4.80 -6.46
N GLY A 191 12.71 -4.89 -7.27
CA GLY A 191 11.74 -5.98 -7.23
C GLY A 191 10.36 -5.59 -6.70
N ALA A 192 10.07 -4.30 -6.52
CA ALA A 192 8.73 -3.83 -6.19
C ALA A 192 7.78 -3.92 -7.39
N ASP A 193 6.53 -4.27 -7.14
CA ASP A 193 5.50 -4.39 -8.18
C ASP A 193 4.21 -3.63 -7.86
N VAL A 194 4.02 -3.16 -6.62
CA VAL A 194 2.91 -2.28 -6.22
C VAL A 194 3.46 -0.96 -5.70
N LEU A 195 3.01 0.14 -6.29
CA LEU A 195 3.51 1.49 -6.04
C LEU A 195 2.38 2.34 -5.43
N VAL A 196 2.45 2.58 -4.13
CA VAL A 196 1.52 3.49 -3.44
C VAL A 196 1.99 4.93 -3.68
N ALA A 197 1.09 5.74 -4.24
CA ALA A 197 1.39 7.15 -4.53
C ALA A 197 0.20 8.03 -4.12
N GLY A 198 0.43 8.92 -3.16
CA GLY A 198 -0.55 9.90 -2.72
C GLY A 198 -0.39 11.21 -3.49
N SER A 199 0.39 12.14 -2.96
CA SER A 199 0.56 13.48 -3.52
C SER A 199 0.99 13.48 -5.00
N ALA A 200 1.77 12.51 -5.44
CA ALA A 200 2.21 12.42 -6.84
C ALA A 200 1.04 12.10 -7.80
N VAL A 201 -0.02 11.44 -7.34
CA VAL A 201 -1.23 11.16 -8.14
C VAL A 201 -2.19 12.32 -8.09
N PHE A 202 -2.50 12.85 -6.90
CA PHE A 202 -3.57 13.84 -6.71
C PHE A 202 -3.15 15.28 -7.06
N LYS A 203 -1.85 15.56 -7.15
CA LYS A 203 -1.34 16.92 -7.41
C LYS A 203 -1.84 17.47 -8.75
N GLY A 204 -2.51 18.62 -8.68
CA GLY A 204 -3.00 19.36 -9.85
C GLY A 204 -4.27 18.81 -10.48
N GLY A 205 -4.78 17.67 -10.01
CA GLY A 205 -6.06 17.10 -10.41
C GLY A 205 -7.18 17.42 -9.42
N SER A 206 -8.40 17.03 -9.79
CA SER A 206 -9.60 17.09 -8.96
C SER A 206 -10.68 16.20 -9.56
N VAL A 207 -11.79 15.98 -8.88
CA VAL A 207 -12.96 15.28 -9.43
C VAL A 207 -13.56 15.96 -10.67
N SER A 208 -13.30 17.25 -10.87
CA SER A 208 -13.70 17.99 -12.07
C SER A 208 -12.65 18.00 -13.18
N ASN A 209 -11.43 17.53 -12.90
CA ASN A 209 -10.31 17.40 -13.82
C ASN A 209 -9.56 16.08 -13.54
N PRO A 210 -10.24 14.90 -13.63
CA PRO A 210 -9.70 13.62 -13.20
C PRO A 210 -8.64 13.06 -14.14
N GLU A 211 -8.57 13.52 -15.40
CA GLU A 211 -7.57 13.11 -16.37
C GLU A 211 -6.13 13.40 -15.90
N VAL A 212 -5.94 14.38 -15.02
CA VAL A 212 -4.63 14.64 -14.41
C VAL A 212 -4.20 13.47 -13.51
N TYR A 213 -5.14 12.85 -12.79
CA TYR A 213 -4.85 11.63 -12.02
C TYR A 213 -4.34 10.50 -12.91
N GLY A 214 -5.02 10.30 -14.06
CA GLY A 214 -4.61 9.30 -15.06
C GLY A 214 -3.22 9.56 -15.64
N GLN A 215 -2.93 10.81 -16.00
CA GLN A 215 -1.62 11.22 -16.51
C GLN A 215 -0.52 10.97 -15.47
N ASN A 216 -0.75 11.34 -14.22
CA ASN A 216 0.19 11.14 -13.13
C ASN A 216 0.46 9.65 -12.86
N MET A 217 -0.59 8.82 -12.79
CA MET A 217 -0.45 7.36 -12.63
C MET A 217 0.27 6.72 -13.82
N ALA A 218 -0.06 7.13 -15.04
CA ALA A 218 0.59 6.63 -16.25
C ALA A 218 2.08 6.96 -16.27
N ALA A 219 2.48 8.16 -15.84
CA ALA A 219 3.88 8.56 -15.75
C ALA A 219 4.66 7.69 -14.74
N ILE A 220 4.09 7.43 -13.55
CA ILE A 220 4.69 6.54 -12.55
C ILE A 220 4.83 5.12 -13.10
N ARG A 221 3.76 4.56 -13.68
CA ARG A 221 3.74 3.20 -14.23
C ARG A 221 4.73 3.06 -15.38
N ALA A 222 4.78 4.02 -16.30
CA ALA A 222 5.69 3.99 -17.44
C ALA A 222 7.16 4.03 -17.00
N ALA A 223 7.52 4.92 -16.07
CA ALA A 223 8.87 5.03 -15.53
C ALA A 223 9.33 3.73 -14.85
N ALA A 224 8.47 3.12 -14.02
CA ALA A 224 8.75 1.85 -13.36
C ALA A 224 8.87 0.68 -14.35
N THR A 225 7.95 0.58 -15.32
CA THR A 225 7.93 -0.50 -16.33
C THR A 225 9.17 -0.45 -17.22
N ALA A 226 9.57 0.73 -17.70
CA ALA A 226 10.79 0.89 -18.48
C ALA A 226 12.04 0.42 -17.72
N ALA A 227 12.07 0.61 -16.40
CA ALA A 227 13.21 0.25 -15.56
C ALA A 227 13.39 -1.28 -15.39
N ILE A 228 12.31 -2.08 -15.45
CA ILE A 228 12.39 -3.55 -15.35
C ILE A 228 12.64 -4.23 -16.70
N GLN A 229 12.33 -3.57 -17.83
CA GLN A 229 12.60 -4.10 -19.16
C GLN A 229 14.06 -3.96 -19.59
N THR A 230 14.82 -3.09 -18.92
CA THR A 230 16.23 -2.79 -19.23
C THR A 230 17.21 -3.45 -18.25
N ALA A 231 16.74 -4.21 -17.28
CA ALA A 231 17.53 -4.92 -16.29
C ALA A 231 17.71 -6.38 -16.68
#